data_0f9506c01f028e6693eadfe84180967f
#
_entry.id   0f9506c01f028e6693eadfe84180967f
#
_cell.length_a   1.000
_cell.length_b   1.000
_cell.length_c   1.000
_cell.angle_alpha   90.00
_cell.angle_beta   90.00
_cell.angle_gamma   90.00
#
_symmetry.space_group_name_H-M   'P 1'
#
loop_
_entity.id
_entity.type
_entity.pdbx_description
1 polymer ?
#
loop_
_entity_poly.entity_id
_entity_poly.type
_entity_poly.pdbx_seq_one_letter_code
_entity_poly.pdbx_strand_id
1 'polypeptide(L)'
;MKNTTVSLRIYENVKKYFEKNNMPYDVQEIIPDKSPFNDYLFIVIAKHRNYPELKRKLGGGPWAVWSSWNESTQCLNHGHYDIADYDKAYALAMDLRA
;
A
#
# COMPACT_ATOMS: atom_id res chain seq x y z
N MET A 1 11.16 6.26 -9.58
CA MET A 1 11.07 5.71 -8.26
C MET A 1 11.27 6.75 -7.22
N LYS A 2 10.31 6.90 -6.40
CA LYS A 2 10.43 7.97 -5.50
C LYS A 2 10.76 7.61 -4.10
N ASN A 3 10.61 6.39 -3.74
CA ASN A 3 10.87 6.01 -2.39
C ASN A 3 12.26 5.45 -2.25
N THR A 4 13.18 6.28 -1.82
CA THR A 4 14.58 5.88 -1.71
C THR A 4 14.93 5.32 -0.35
N THR A 5 13.99 5.32 0.60
CA THR A 5 14.27 4.86 1.95
C THR A 5 13.92 3.39 2.16
N VAL A 6 13.27 2.76 1.19
CA VAL A 6 12.87 1.37 1.28
C VAL A 6 13.71 0.54 0.34
N SER A 7 14.29 -0.54 0.85
CA SER A 7 15.15 -1.38 0.03
C SER A 7 14.35 -2.12 -1.04
N LEU A 8 15.03 -2.46 -2.12
CA LEU A 8 14.41 -3.23 -3.19
C LEU A 8 13.87 -4.56 -2.67
N ARG A 9 14.53 -5.15 -1.69
CA ARG A 9 14.08 -6.43 -1.13
C ARG A 9 12.69 -6.32 -0.51
N ILE A 10 12.42 -5.24 0.23
CA ILE A 10 11.10 -5.06 0.85
C ILE A 10 10.05 -4.90 -0.23
N TYR A 11 10.36 -4.11 -1.25
CA TYR A 11 9.46 -3.91 -2.37
C TYR A 11 9.12 -5.25 -3.04
N GLU A 12 10.12 -6.08 -3.28
CA GLU A 12 9.94 -7.38 -3.90
C GLU A 12 9.09 -8.30 -3.03
N ASN A 13 9.29 -8.27 -1.71
CA ASN A 13 8.51 -9.11 -0.81
C ASN A 13 7.04 -8.72 -0.78
N VAL A 14 6.74 -7.42 -0.79
CA VAL A 14 5.37 -6.95 -0.86
C VAL A 14 4.73 -7.37 -2.17
N LYS A 15 5.46 -7.21 -3.26
CA LYS A 15 4.98 -7.59 -4.59
C LYS A 15 4.65 -9.08 -4.64
N LYS A 16 5.52 -9.91 -4.09
CA LYS A 16 5.29 -11.36 -4.05
C LYS A 16 4.07 -11.71 -3.22
N TYR A 17 3.84 -10.99 -2.14
CA TYR A 17 2.66 -11.20 -1.31
C TYR A 17 1.40 -10.95 -2.12
N PHE A 18 1.35 -9.88 -2.88
CA PHE A 18 0.20 -9.59 -3.73
C PHE A 18 -0.01 -10.70 -4.76
N GLU A 19 1.06 -11.17 -5.39
CA GLU A 19 0.97 -12.22 -6.41
C GLU A 19 0.50 -13.54 -5.80
N LYS A 20 1.08 -13.92 -4.66
CA LYS A 20 0.76 -15.16 -4.00
C LYS A 20 -0.70 -15.21 -3.55
N ASN A 21 -1.26 -14.08 -3.16
CA ASN A 21 -2.61 -14.00 -2.67
C ASN A 21 -3.61 -13.57 -3.73
N ASN A 22 -3.18 -13.54 -4.99
CA ASN A 22 -4.04 -13.18 -6.13
C ASN A 22 -4.71 -11.81 -5.95
N MET A 23 -3.99 -10.86 -5.37
CA MET A 23 -4.48 -9.52 -5.18
C MET A 23 -4.16 -8.68 -6.42
N PRO A 24 -5.18 -8.13 -7.09
CA PRO A 24 -4.97 -7.45 -8.37
C PRO A 24 -4.49 -6.00 -8.22
N TYR A 25 -3.44 -5.82 -7.44
CA TYR A 25 -2.89 -4.51 -7.15
C TYR A 25 -1.43 -4.41 -7.57
N ASP A 26 -1.04 -3.24 -8.04
CA ASP A 26 0.36 -2.94 -8.32
C ASP A 26 0.87 -1.99 -7.26
N VAL A 27 1.97 -2.38 -6.61
CA VAL A 27 2.59 -1.57 -5.57
C VAL A 27 3.10 -0.28 -6.19
N GLN A 28 2.69 0.85 -5.63
CA GLN A 28 3.11 2.16 -6.13
C GLN A 28 4.13 2.82 -5.21
N GLU A 29 3.96 2.63 -3.90
CA GLU A 29 4.85 3.28 -2.95
C GLU A 29 4.85 2.54 -1.63
N ILE A 30 6.01 2.48 -0.98
CA ILE A 30 6.14 1.89 0.35
C ILE A 30 6.80 2.92 1.23
N ILE A 31 6.19 3.21 2.38
CA ILE A 31 6.63 4.26 3.28
C ILE A 31 6.98 3.65 4.62
N PRO A 32 8.17 3.90 5.17
CA PRO A 32 8.53 3.37 6.48
C PRO A 32 7.63 3.93 7.57
N ASP A 33 7.33 3.09 8.56
CA ASP A 33 6.63 3.56 9.72
C ASP A 33 7.48 4.63 10.43
N LYS A 34 6.80 5.51 11.13
CA LYS A 34 7.46 6.63 11.76
C LYS A 34 8.22 6.25 13.04
N SER A 35 7.77 5.19 13.68
CA SER A 35 8.35 4.77 14.94
C SER A 35 9.80 4.28 14.78
N PRO A 36 10.73 4.80 15.56
CA PRO A 36 12.14 4.35 15.46
C PRO A 36 12.34 2.93 15.97
N PHE A 37 11.34 2.36 16.64
CA PHE A 37 11.45 1.00 17.16
C PHE A 37 10.82 -0.03 16.24
N ASN A 38 10.18 0.40 15.14
CA ASN A 38 9.47 -0.49 14.23
C ASN A 38 10.05 -0.40 12.83
N ASP A 39 11.34 -0.71 12.70
CA ASP A 39 12.00 -0.65 11.40
C ASP A 39 11.55 -1.75 10.45
N TYR A 40 10.69 -2.65 10.91
CA TYR A 40 10.13 -3.73 10.11
C TYR A 40 8.68 -3.45 9.68
N LEU A 41 8.11 -2.31 10.05
CA LEU A 41 6.75 -1.95 9.69
C LEU A 41 6.72 -0.87 8.62
N PHE A 42 5.85 -1.05 7.63
CA PHE A 42 5.76 -0.16 6.49
C PHE A 42 4.31 0.05 6.10
N ILE A 43 4.06 1.15 5.40
CA ILE A 43 2.76 1.47 4.82
C ILE A 43 2.88 1.25 3.32
N VAL A 44 1.89 0.58 2.74
CA VAL A 44 1.91 0.25 1.32
C VAL A 44 0.78 0.98 0.60
N ILE A 45 1.11 1.67 -0.48
CA ILE A 45 0.14 2.30 -1.37
C ILE A 45 0.16 1.52 -2.68
N ALA A 46 -1.01 1.10 -3.15
CA ALA A 46 -1.09 0.32 -4.37
C ALA A 46 -2.30 0.73 -5.20
N LYS A 47 -2.28 0.34 -6.47
CA LYS A 47 -3.34 0.70 -7.41
C LYS A 47 -3.92 -0.56 -8.02
N HIS A 48 -5.25 -0.68 -7.96
CA HIS A 48 -5.98 -1.82 -8.53
C HIS A 48 -5.85 -1.81 -10.06
N ARG A 49 -5.49 -2.95 -10.65
CA ARG A 49 -5.27 -3.05 -12.10
C ARG A 49 -6.54 -2.89 -12.91
N ASN A 50 -7.62 -3.50 -12.43
CA ASN A 50 -8.87 -3.56 -13.18
C ASN A 50 -10.03 -3.06 -12.33
N TYR A 51 -9.93 -1.82 -11.86
CA TYR A 51 -10.93 -1.27 -10.97
C TYR A 51 -12.29 -1.19 -11.68
N PRO A 52 -13.39 -1.66 -11.06
CA PRO A 52 -14.71 -1.68 -11.70
C PRO A 52 -15.21 -0.28 -12.03
N GLU A 53 -15.68 -0.13 -13.26
CA GLU A 53 -16.18 1.17 -13.73
C GLU A 53 -17.39 1.65 -12.91
N LEU A 54 -18.23 0.72 -12.49
CA LEU A 54 -19.41 1.08 -11.69
C LEU A 54 -19.01 1.73 -10.38
N LYS A 55 -17.99 1.20 -9.71
CA LYS A 55 -17.51 1.79 -8.46
C LYS A 55 -16.94 3.19 -8.69
N ARG A 56 -16.27 3.37 -9.83
CA ARG A 56 -15.72 4.68 -10.18
C ARG A 56 -16.83 5.71 -10.35
N LYS A 57 -17.94 5.30 -10.95
CA LYS A 57 -19.09 6.18 -11.13
C LYS A 57 -19.73 6.57 -9.79
N LEU A 58 -19.55 5.76 -8.77
CA LEU A 58 -20.06 6.03 -7.44
C LEU A 58 -19.09 6.83 -6.58
N GLY A 59 -18.01 7.34 -7.17
CA GLY A 59 -17.08 8.20 -6.46
C GLY A 59 -15.85 7.50 -5.94
N GLY A 60 -15.71 6.19 -6.16
CA GLY A 60 -14.54 5.45 -5.74
C GLY A 60 -13.41 5.55 -6.74
N GLY A 61 -12.29 4.93 -6.42
CA GLY A 61 -11.14 4.90 -7.30
C GLY A 61 -10.26 3.70 -7.03
N PRO A 62 -9.23 3.49 -7.86
CA PRO A 62 -8.44 2.27 -7.81
C PRO A 62 -7.36 2.22 -6.74
N TRP A 63 -7.25 3.25 -5.93
CA TRP A 63 -6.16 3.32 -4.97
C TRP A 63 -6.50 2.65 -3.66
N ALA A 64 -5.49 2.06 -3.02
CA ALA A 64 -5.65 1.40 -1.74
C ALA A 64 -4.40 1.64 -0.89
N VAL A 65 -4.59 1.63 0.44
CA VAL A 65 -3.52 1.83 1.39
C VAL A 65 -3.62 0.74 2.45
N TRP A 66 -2.50 0.10 2.75
CA TRP A 66 -2.40 -0.81 3.88
C TRP A 66 -1.47 -0.17 4.89
N SER A 67 -1.95 0.03 6.11
CA SER A 67 -1.16 0.72 7.12
C SER A 67 -0.14 -0.16 7.80
N SER A 68 -0.18 -1.46 7.58
CA SER A 68 0.74 -2.36 8.25
C SER A 68 1.21 -3.48 7.35
N TRP A 69 2.37 -3.30 6.74
CA TRP A 69 3.15 -4.40 6.18
C TRP A 69 4.22 -4.74 7.18
N ASN A 70 4.19 -5.96 7.70
CA ASN A 70 5.19 -6.42 8.65
C ASN A 70 6.23 -7.25 7.91
N GLU A 71 7.43 -6.71 7.78
CA GLU A 71 8.50 -7.39 7.04
C GLU A 71 8.95 -8.66 7.73
N SER A 72 8.87 -8.70 9.06
CA SER A 72 9.30 -9.89 9.83
C SER A 72 8.40 -11.09 9.55
N THR A 73 7.09 -10.86 9.50
CA THR A 73 6.13 -11.95 9.27
C THR A 73 5.68 -12.01 7.81
N GLN A 74 5.98 -10.97 7.04
CA GLN A 74 5.58 -10.81 5.65
C GLN A 74 4.06 -10.92 5.49
N CYS A 75 3.34 -10.15 6.32
CA CYS A 75 1.89 -10.07 6.30
C CYS A 75 1.43 -8.64 6.12
N LEU A 76 0.33 -8.48 5.40
CA LEU A 76 -0.25 -7.18 5.09
C LEU A 76 -1.60 -7.07 5.81
N ASN A 77 -1.79 -5.96 6.55
CA ASN A 77 -2.99 -5.76 7.35
C ASN A 77 -3.51 -4.33 7.26
N HIS A 78 -4.74 -4.16 7.72
CA HIS A 78 -5.39 -2.85 7.84
C HIS A 78 -5.51 -2.12 6.51
N GLY A 79 -6.20 -2.75 5.57
CA GLY A 79 -6.41 -2.20 4.25
C GLY A 79 -7.54 -1.18 4.19
N HIS A 80 -7.34 -0.17 3.36
CA HIS A 80 -8.34 0.86 3.05
C HIS A 80 -8.45 0.93 1.54
N TYR A 81 -9.66 0.80 1.02
CA TYR A 81 -9.87 0.58 -0.40
C TYR A 81 -10.74 1.66 -1.03
N ASP A 82 -10.88 1.59 -2.35
CA ASP A 82 -11.77 2.46 -3.11
C ASP A 82 -11.43 3.95 -2.97
N ILE A 83 -10.13 4.25 -2.87
CA ILE A 83 -9.65 5.62 -2.73
C ILE A 83 -9.53 6.24 -4.11
N ALA A 84 -10.07 7.45 -4.27
CA ALA A 84 -10.29 8.06 -5.58
C ALA A 84 -9.01 8.34 -6.36
N ASP A 85 -7.96 8.85 -5.71
CA ASP A 85 -6.74 9.22 -6.40
C ASP A 85 -5.51 9.07 -5.50
N TYR A 86 -4.34 9.24 -6.10
CA TYR A 86 -3.09 9.08 -5.38
C TYR A 86 -2.95 10.08 -4.23
N ASP A 87 -3.33 11.33 -4.45
CA ASP A 87 -3.17 12.36 -3.42
C ASP A 87 -3.95 12.00 -2.16
N LYS A 88 -5.17 11.49 -2.34
CA LYS A 88 -5.98 11.05 -1.20
C LYS A 88 -5.38 9.82 -0.53
N ALA A 89 -4.84 8.90 -1.31
CA ALA A 89 -4.19 7.72 -0.78
C ALA A 89 -2.96 8.11 0.04
N TYR A 90 -2.16 9.01 -0.48
CA TYR A 90 -0.96 9.47 0.20
C TYR A 90 -1.31 10.20 1.50
N ALA A 91 -2.32 11.06 1.46
CA ALA A 91 -2.77 11.79 2.65
C ALA A 91 -3.23 10.82 3.73
N LEU A 92 -3.99 9.79 3.34
CA LEU A 92 -4.42 8.77 4.29
C LEU A 92 -3.24 8.01 4.86
N ALA A 93 -2.28 7.66 4.02
CA ALA A 93 -1.09 6.94 4.47
C ALA A 93 -0.33 7.75 5.52
N MET A 94 -0.20 9.05 5.30
CA MET A 94 0.48 9.91 6.26
C MET A 94 -0.30 10.02 7.57
N ASP A 95 -1.63 10.05 7.51
CA ASP A 95 -2.46 10.08 8.71
C ASP A 95 -2.35 8.78 9.51
N LEU A 96 -2.20 7.66 8.82
CA LEU A 96 -2.10 6.35 9.46
C LEU A 96 -0.69 6.04 9.95
N ARG A 97 0.27 6.82 9.53
CA ARG A 97 1.67 6.62 9.88
C ARG A 97 1.88 6.95 11.35
N ALA A 98 2.27 5.96 12.09
CA ALA A 98 2.42 6.11 13.54
C ALA A 98 3.65 6.92 13.97
#